data_a3f4f9dfcad4ec46d27aeeb9d19ed19d
#
_entry.id   a3f4f9dfcad4ec46d27aeeb9d19ed19d
#
_cell.length_a   1.000
_cell.length_b   1.000
_cell.length_c   1.000
_cell.angle_alpha   90.00
_cell.angle_beta   90.00
_cell.angle_gamma   90.00
#
_symmetry.space_group_name_H-M   'P 1'
#
loop_
_entity.id
_entity.type
_entity.pdbx_description
1 polymer ?
#
loop_
_entity_poly.entity_id
_entity_poly.type
_entity_poly.pdbx_seq_one_letter_code
_entity_poly.pdbx_strand_id
1 'polypeptide(L)'
;MKKVFAALLGALMIFSACSNGADSSSSPYQPPPAPTPEIHTITVATVANGKISADKSSAKAEETVTLTITPDPGCEFIALDVGGGYGISGSGNTRTFTMPNSDVTVKGVFCVIVSLGEYPQTIKASGVTVDEGQSKTAGGLTYYKGSDDAWYVKQYEYAKSTGEKYSDGTAVGQGGTSYKYFKVEPIKWRVVSTNYGGKKLLMANQVLSMCEYYDTKEEDRENIHPNNYKESKVRAFLNGLEYNKSGTTDSSFLAKGFLQTAFSASDLASILDTTVDNSESSTACPGVSPATGSACENTTDKIFLLSLKEATDSSYGFPAHDAGSMGNTRILKSSDYAKACGVDYPLTDSERYGTIWQLRSPVENTSLQVPRYYGVRMCGDTGKIHSATLESPGAKSAGVVPALCVNN
;
A
#
# COMPACT_ATOMS: atom_id res chain seq x y z
N MET A 1 31.58 -24.48 -9.98
CA MET A 1 31.87 -25.94 -9.96
C MET A 1 32.07 -26.37 -8.52
N LYS A 2 31.12 -27.09 -7.94
CA LYS A 2 31.27 -28.13 -6.90
C LYS A 2 29.83 -28.62 -6.60
N LYS A 3 29.50 -29.75 -7.19
CA LYS A 3 28.29 -30.53 -6.91
C LYS A 3 28.53 -31.26 -5.59
N VAL A 4 27.57 -31.13 -4.65
CA VAL A 4 27.54 -31.99 -3.46
C VAL A 4 26.46 -33.06 -3.69
N PHE A 5 26.88 -34.28 -3.84
CA PHE A 5 26.06 -35.49 -3.83
C PHE A 5 25.69 -35.83 -2.38
N ALA A 6 24.44 -35.96 -2.05
CA ALA A 6 23.97 -36.59 -0.83
C ALA A 6 23.87 -38.09 -1.07
N ALA A 7 24.70 -38.86 -0.38
CA ALA A 7 24.67 -40.30 -0.41
C ALA A 7 23.61 -40.85 0.57
N LEU A 8 22.70 -41.64 0.06
CA LEU A 8 21.74 -42.42 0.82
C LEU A 8 22.44 -43.64 1.41
N LEU A 9 22.60 -43.69 2.71
CA LEU A 9 23.15 -44.85 3.40
C LEU A 9 22.01 -45.83 3.73
N GLY A 10 21.92 -46.90 2.94
CA GLY A 10 21.02 -48.01 3.24
C GLY A 10 21.64 -48.89 4.33
N ALA A 11 21.00 -49.00 5.48
CA ALA A 11 21.39 -49.98 6.51
C ALA A 11 20.82 -51.36 6.15
N LEU A 12 21.71 -52.25 5.75
CA LEU A 12 21.42 -53.66 5.56
C LEU A 12 21.48 -54.38 6.92
N MET A 13 20.33 -54.73 7.53
CA MET A 13 20.31 -55.58 8.70
C MET A 13 20.36 -57.05 8.26
N ILE A 14 21.44 -57.71 8.63
CA ILE A 14 21.62 -59.16 8.49
C ILE A 14 20.94 -59.80 9.67
N PHE A 15 19.84 -60.52 9.46
CA PHE A 15 19.25 -61.40 10.46
C PHE A 15 19.93 -62.75 10.43
N SER A 16 20.60 -63.07 11.52
CA SER A 16 21.13 -64.43 11.78
C SER A 16 19.93 -65.32 12.19
N ALA A 17 19.71 -66.38 11.46
CA ALA A 17 18.67 -67.34 11.75
C ALA A 17 19.15 -68.28 12.92
N CYS A 18 18.42 -68.22 14.02
CA CYS A 18 18.41 -69.34 15.00
C CYS A 18 17.14 -70.11 14.81
N SER A 19 17.28 -71.35 14.38
CA SER A 19 16.18 -72.33 14.32
C SER A 19 15.94 -72.91 15.71
N ASN A 20 14.72 -72.84 16.23
CA ASN A 20 14.11 -73.91 17.03
C ASN A 20 12.63 -73.61 17.36
N GLY A 21 11.77 -74.58 17.11
CA GLY A 21 10.48 -74.74 17.78
C GLY A 21 9.27 -74.18 17.06
N ALA A 22 8.54 -75.10 16.46
CA ALA A 22 7.20 -74.86 15.94
C ALA A 22 6.22 -74.42 17.05
N ASP A 23 5.58 -73.29 16.85
CA ASP A 23 4.20 -73.07 17.30
C ASP A 23 3.48 -72.19 16.27
N SER A 24 2.51 -72.80 15.62
CA SER A 24 1.73 -72.25 14.54
C SER A 24 0.53 -71.47 15.09
N SER A 25 0.69 -70.19 15.30
CA SER A 25 -0.42 -69.22 15.30
C SER A 25 0.07 -67.78 15.14
N SER A 26 0.79 -67.51 14.04
CA SER A 26 1.03 -66.08 13.67
C SER A 26 -0.13 -65.60 12.82
N SER A 27 -1.08 -64.92 13.44
CA SER A 27 -2.00 -64.05 12.72
C SER A 27 -1.16 -63.06 11.90
N PRO A 28 -1.39 -62.90 10.59
CA PRO A 28 -0.63 -61.96 9.79
C PRO A 28 -0.81 -60.54 10.37
N TYR A 29 0.28 -59.87 10.72
CA TYR A 29 0.25 -58.46 11.13
C TYR A 29 -0.38 -57.66 9.98
N GLN A 30 -1.64 -57.26 10.16
CA GLN A 30 -2.29 -56.30 9.27
C GLN A 30 -1.95 -54.91 9.79
N PRO A 31 -1.19 -54.11 9.01
CA PRO A 31 -0.91 -52.74 9.44
C PRO A 31 -2.25 -52.01 9.67
N PRO A 32 -2.33 -51.10 10.65
CA PRO A 32 -3.55 -50.33 10.87
C PRO A 32 -3.88 -49.59 9.56
N PRO A 33 -5.19 -49.48 9.22
CA PRO A 33 -5.60 -48.72 8.04
C PRO A 33 -5.02 -47.32 8.10
N ALA A 34 -4.53 -46.82 6.96
CA ALA A 34 -4.03 -45.45 6.85
C ALA A 34 -5.14 -44.50 7.34
N PRO A 35 -4.81 -43.48 8.12
CA PRO A 35 -5.79 -42.53 8.60
C PRO A 35 -6.56 -41.95 7.41
N THR A 36 -7.90 -41.96 7.51
CA THR A 36 -8.73 -41.31 6.47
C THR A 36 -8.37 -39.84 6.42
N PRO A 37 -8.06 -39.27 5.23
CA PRO A 37 -7.74 -37.86 5.11
C PRO A 37 -8.89 -37.00 5.68
N GLU A 38 -8.57 -36.13 6.61
CA GLU A 38 -9.54 -35.22 7.23
C GLU A 38 -9.99 -34.20 6.19
N ILE A 39 -11.28 -33.88 6.17
CA ILE A 39 -11.88 -32.87 5.26
C ILE A 39 -12.23 -31.65 6.09
N HIS A 40 -11.77 -30.49 5.64
CA HIS A 40 -11.96 -29.22 6.31
C HIS A 40 -12.94 -28.33 5.54
N THR A 41 -13.72 -27.54 6.27
CA THR A 41 -14.78 -26.68 5.73
C THR A 41 -14.21 -25.36 5.21
N ILE A 42 -14.79 -24.87 4.11
CA ILE A 42 -14.51 -23.56 3.53
C ILE A 42 -15.76 -22.71 3.68
N THR A 43 -15.71 -21.70 4.55
CA THR A 43 -16.79 -20.74 4.75
C THR A 43 -16.46 -19.44 4.04
N VAL A 44 -17.32 -19.00 3.12
CA VAL A 44 -17.17 -17.67 2.50
C VAL A 44 -18.12 -16.70 3.19
N ALA A 45 -17.57 -15.66 3.82
CA ALA A 45 -18.34 -14.64 4.51
C ALA A 45 -19.12 -13.77 3.52
N THR A 46 -20.32 -13.33 3.90
CA THR A 46 -21.06 -12.31 3.16
C THR A 46 -20.33 -10.99 3.25
N VAL A 47 -20.19 -10.30 2.11
CA VAL A 47 -19.51 -9.02 1.98
C VAL A 47 -20.41 -8.01 1.27
N ALA A 48 -20.18 -6.73 1.51
CA ALA A 48 -20.84 -5.65 0.78
C ALA A 48 -20.06 -5.29 -0.48
N ASN A 49 -20.72 -4.70 -1.48
CA ASN A 49 -20.15 -4.16 -2.71
C ASN A 49 -19.49 -5.18 -3.64
N GLY A 50 -19.85 -6.46 -3.48
CA GLY A 50 -19.32 -7.52 -4.32
C GLY A 50 -19.64 -8.92 -3.79
N LYS A 51 -19.09 -9.93 -4.44
CA LYS A 51 -19.28 -11.33 -4.10
C LYS A 51 -17.97 -12.12 -4.23
N ILE A 52 -17.76 -13.06 -3.33
CA ILE A 52 -16.73 -14.09 -3.46
C ILE A 52 -17.43 -15.47 -3.49
N SER A 53 -16.96 -16.35 -4.33
CA SER A 53 -17.37 -17.75 -4.35
C SER A 53 -16.16 -18.66 -4.41
N ALA A 54 -16.23 -19.79 -3.71
CA ALA A 54 -15.24 -20.88 -3.80
C ALA A 54 -15.76 -21.96 -4.75
N ASP A 55 -14.85 -22.64 -5.44
CA ASP A 55 -15.15 -23.76 -6.34
C ASP A 55 -15.65 -25.01 -5.58
N LYS A 56 -15.40 -25.07 -4.26
CA LYS A 56 -15.82 -26.14 -3.36
C LYS A 56 -16.11 -25.60 -1.95
N SER A 57 -16.97 -26.29 -1.21
CA SER A 57 -17.32 -25.92 0.19
C SER A 57 -16.48 -26.64 1.24
N SER A 58 -15.67 -27.62 0.82
CA SER A 58 -14.73 -28.37 1.67
C SER A 58 -13.60 -28.95 0.86
N ALA A 59 -12.44 -29.17 1.47
CA ALA A 59 -11.27 -29.77 0.84
C ALA A 59 -10.40 -30.50 1.88
N LYS A 60 -9.55 -31.41 1.41
CA LYS A 60 -8.46 -31.98 2.21
C LYS A 60 -7.31 -30.99 2.32
N ALA A 61 -6.48 -31.15 3.35
CA ALA A 61 -5.22 -30.44 3.42
C ALA A 61 -4.42 -30.62 2.10
N GLU A 62 -3.67 -29.59 1.71
CA GLU A 62 -2.86 -29.50 0.49
C GLU A 62 -3.66 -29.44 -0.84
N GLU A 63 -4.98 -29.54 -0.82
CA GLU A 63 -5.77 -29.31 -2.04
C GLU A 63 -5.85 -27.82 -2.39
N THR A 64 -5.79 -27.52 -3.68
CA THR A 64 -6.00 -26.16 -4.20
C THR A 64 -7.50 -25.82 -4.18
N VAL A 65 -7.80 -24.64 -3.64
CA VAL A 65 -9.13 -24.02 -3.65
C VAL A 65 -9.07 -22.78 -4.55
N THR A 66 -10.06 -22.66 -5.46
CA THR A 66 -10.18 -21.53 -6.37
C THR A 66 -11.31 -20.61 -5.92
N LEU A 67 -10.99 -19.33 -5.78
CA LEU A 67 -11.93 -18.27 -5.45
C LEU A 67 -12.20 -17.42 -6.69
N THR A 68 -13.48 -17.15 -6.94
CA THR A 68 -13.93 -16.17 -7.94
C THR A 68 -14.41 -14.91 -7.21
N ILE A 69 -13.88 -13.76 -7.63
CA ILE A 69 -14.13 -12.45 -7.05
C ILE A 69 -14.97 -11.65 -8.07
N THR A 70 -16.11 -11.12 -7.64
CA THR A 70 -17.02 -10.36 -8.51
C THR A 70 -17.39 -9.06 -7.81
N PRO A 71 -16.71 -7.94 -8.11
CA PRO A 71 -17.12 -6.63 -7.63
C PRO A 71 -18.48 -6.23 -8.21
N ASP A 72 -19.28 -5.51 -7.44
CA ASP A 72 -20.50 -4.87 -7.93
C ASP A 72 -20.16 -3.70 -8.89
N PRO A 73 -21.06 -3.26 -9.76
CA PRO A 73 -20.86 -2.09 -10.62
C PRO A 73 -20.42 -0.86 -9.81
N GLY A 74 -19.32 -0.22 -10.24
CA GLY A 74 -18.75 0.94 -9.54
C GLY A 74 -17.91 0.61 -8.31
N CYS A 75 -17.68 -0.68 -8.02
CA CYS A 75 -16.86 -1.12 -6.92
C CYS A 75 -15.59 -1.83 -7.41
N GLU A 76 -14.55 -1.80 -6.60
CA GLU A 76 -13.33 -2.58 -6.83
C GLU A 76 -13.04 -3.49 -5.62
N PHE A 77 -12.45 -4.64 -5.92
CA PHE A 77 -11.90 -5.54 -4.91
C PHE A 77 -10.63 -4.93 -4.32
N ILE A 78 -10.54 -4.92 -2.99
CA ILE A 78 -9.44 -4.25 -2.27
C ILE A 78 -8.53 -5.25 -1.58
N ALA A 79 -9.10 -6.22 -0.85
CA ALA A 79 -8.30 -7.13 -0.04
C ALA A 79 -9.01 -8.46 0.17
N LEU A 80 -8.23 -9.54 0.39
CA LEU A 80 -8.69 -10.89 0.67
C LEU A 80 -7.99 -11.44 1.91
N ASP A 81 -8.77 -12.00 2.82
CA ASP A 81 -8.29 -12.77 3.97
C ASP A 81 -8.85 -14.19 3.88
N VAL A 82 -8.00 -15.20 3.95
CA VAL A 82 -8.40 -16.61 3.96
C VAL A 82 -8.22 -17.27 5.34
N GLY A 83 -8.00 -16.47 6.39
CA GLY A 83 -7.74 -16.94 7.76
C GLY A 83 -6.42 -17.71 7.87
N GLY A 84 -5.64 -17.46 8.93
CA GLY A 84 -4.40 -18.18 9.17
C GLY A 84 -3.18 -17.81 8.31
N GLY A 85 -3.28 -16.82 7.43
CA GLY A 85 -2.13 -16.30 6.69
C GLY A 85 -1.63 -17.18 5.54
N TYR A 86 -2.46 -18.02 4.98
CA TYR A 86 -2.12 -18.93 3.87
C TYR A 86 -1.82 -18.15 2.59
N GLY A 87 -0.86 -18.64 1.81
CA GLY A 87 -0.43 -18.02 0.57
C GLY A 87 -1.55 -17.95 -0.47
N ILE A 88 -1.94 -16.73 -0.85
CA ILE A 88 -2.87 -16.49 -1.93
C ILE A 88 -2.06 -16.26 -3.20
N SER A 89 -2.49 -16.87 -4.30
CA SER A 89 -1.91 -16.74 -5.63
C SER A 89 -2.99 -16.33 -6.63
N GLY A 90 -2.57 -15.85 -7.80
CA GLY A 90 -3.46 -15.42 -8.87
C GLY A 90 -3.61 -13.91 -8.96
N SER A 91 -4.36 -13.43 -9.95
CA SER A 91 -4.57 -12.01 -10.23
C SER A 91 -5.96 -11.77 -10.84
N GLY A 92 -6.36 -10.51 -10.98
CA GLY A 92 -7.68 -10.15 -11.50
C GLY A 92 -8.81 -10.69 -10.63
N ASN A 93 -9.76 -11.39 -11.20
CA ASN A 93 -10.93 -11.90 -10.52
C ASN A 93 -10.80 -13.35 -10.03
N THR A 94 -9.64 -13.97 -10.17
CA THR A 94 -9.39 -15.35 -9.73
C THR A 94 -8.24 -15.40 -8.75
N ARG A 95 -8.45 -16.07 -7.63
CA ARG A 95 -7.44 -16.34 -6.61
C ARG A 95 -7.43 -17.82 -6.27
N THR A 96 -6.30 -18.31 -5.84
CA THR A 96 -6.17 -19.67 -5.33
C THR A 96 -5.43 -19.66 -4.00
N PHE A 97 -5.74 -20.63 -3.16
CA PHE A 97 -4.94 -20.92 -1.97
C PHE A 97 -4.85 -22.43 -1.77
N THR A 98 -3.84 -22.86 -1.05
CA THR A 98 -3.69 -24.26 -0.64
C THR A 98 -4.44 -24.48 0.68
N MET A 99 -5.34 -25.45 0.72
CA MET A 99 -6.11 -25.77 1.92
C MET A 99 -5.19 -26.21 3.07
N PRO A 100 -5.26 -25.55 4.23
CA PRO A 100 -4.53 -25.99 5.41
C PRO A 100 -5.18 -27.21 6.05
N ASN A 101 -4.53 -27.77 7.08
CA ASN A 101 -5.12 -28.82 7.93
C ASN A 101 -6.05 -28.23 9.00
N SER A 102 -6.98 -27.38 8.58
CA SER A 102 -8.00 -26.73 9.43
C SER A 102 -9.09 -26.09 8.58
N ASP A 103 -10.24 -25.81 9.18
CA ASP A 103 -11.30 -25.03 8.56
C ASP A 103 -10.83 -23.61 8.21
N VAL A 104 -11.34 -23.07 7.09
CA VAL A 104 -10.99 -21.76 6.56
C VAL A 104 -12.22 -20.88 6.47
N THR A 105 -12.08 -19.61 6.88
CA THR A 105 -13.05 -18.55 6.59
C THR A 105 -12.45 -17.56 5.62
N VAL A 106 -13.09 -17.41 4.46
CA VAL A 106 -12.72 -16.45 3.42
C VAL A 106 -13.50 -15.16 3.62
N LYS A 107 -12.79 -14.03 3.69
CA LYS A 107 -13.35 -12.68 3.81
C LYS A 107 -12.74 -11.78 2.76
N GLY A 108 -13.55 -10.94 2.13
CA GLY A 108 -13.08 -9.93 1.17
C GLY A 108 -13.55 -8.54 1.54
N VAL A 109 -12.85 -7.55 1.02
CA VAL A 109 -13.22 -6.13 1.13
C VAL A 109 -13.35 -5.57 -0.27
N PHE A 110 -14.48 -4.90 -0.53
CA PHE A 110 -14.76 -4.16 -1.75
C PHE A 110 -15.12 -2.72 -1.38
N CYS A 111 -14.66 -1.76 -2.17
CA CYS A 111 -14.98 -0.35 -1.96
C CYS A 111 -15.64 0.26 -3.19
N VAL A 112 -16.55 1.19 -2.98
CA VAL A 112 -17.06 2.06 -4.05
C VAL A 112 -15.89 2.93 -4.52
N ILE A 113 -15.72 2.99 -5.85
CA ILE A 113 -14.68 3.80 -6.48
C ILE A 113 -15.34 4.95 -7.25
N VAL A 114 -14.79 6.13 -7.08
CA VAL A 114 -15.17 7.33 -7.85
C VAL A 114 -13.93 7.87 -8.57
N SER A 115 -14.13 8.48 -9.73
CA SER A 115 -13.05 9.17 -10.47
C SER A 115 -13.21 10.68 -10.27
N LEU A 116 -12.11 11.35 -9.89
CA LEU A 116 -12.06 12.79 -9.73
C LEU A 116 -10.64 13.29 -9.96
N GLY A 117 -10.47 14.23 -10.89
CA GLY A 117 -9.15 14.73 -11.29
C GLY A 117 -8.34 13.73 -12.11
N GLU A 118 -7.19 14.17 -12.60
CA GLU A 118 -6.27 13.40 -13.45
C GLU A 118 -4.83 13.62 -12.99
N TYR A 119 -4.00 12.57 -13.06
CA TYR A 119 -2.60 12.66 -12.66
C TYR A 119 -1.75 11.71 -13.50
N PRO A 120 -0.44 11.96 -13.71
CA PRO A 120 0.42 10.98 -14.36
C PRO A 120 0.47 9.68 -13.55
N GLN A 121 0.27 8.54 -14.21
CA GLN A 121 0.20 7.25 -13.52
C GLN A 121 1.00 6.16 -14.24
N THR A 122 0.54 5.69 -15.39
CA THR A 122 1.10 4.53 -16.08
C THR A 122 2.24 4.93 -17.02
N ILE A 123 3.31 4.16 -17.05
CA ILE A 123 4.40 4.35 -18.02
C ILE A 123 3.87 4.29 -19.46
N LYS A 124 4.42 5.10 -20.35
CA LYS A 124 4.06 5.14 -21.75
C LYS A 124 4.25 3.79 -22.42
N ALA A 125 3.19 3.30 -23.08
CA ALA A 125 3.27 2.05 -23.85
C ALA A 125 4.33 2.14 -24.98
N SER A 126 4.99 1.03 -25.27
CA SER A 126 6.09 0.96 -26.24
C SER A 126 5.70 1.43 -27.66
N GLY A 127 4.45 1.21 -28.08
CA GLY A 127 3.94 1.62 -29.39
C GLY A 127 3.51 3.07 -29.49
N VAL A 128 3.53 3.84 -28.39
CA VAL A 128 3.13 5.25 -28.38
C VAL A 128 4.37 6.13 -28.61
N THR A 129 4.27 7.09 -29.51
CA THR A 129 5.24 8.20 -29.67
C THR A 129 4.70 9.45 -28.99
N VAL A 130 5.57 10.22 -28.34
CA VAL A 130 5.21 11.49 -27.69
C VAL A 130 5.82 12.64 -28.50
N ASP A 131 4.99 13.62 -28.88
CA ASP A 131 5.39 14.80 -29.60
C ASP A 131 5.67 15.94 -28.62
N GLU A 132 6.93 16.23 -28.37
CA GLU A 132 7.35 17.34 -27.49
C GLU A 132 7.05 18.73 -28.10
N GLY A 133 6.78 18.83 -29.41
CA GLY A 133 6.33 20.05 -30.08
C GLY A 133 4.87 20.38 -29.76
N GLN A 134 4.06 19.42 -29.37
CA GLN A 134 2.68 19.60 -28.93
C GLN A 134 2.59 19.53 -27.41
N SER A 135 2.80 20.66 -26.75
CA SER A 135 2.84 20.73 -25.30
C SER A 135 1.93 21.80 -24.71
N LYS A 136 1.54 21.59 -23.44
CA LYS A 136 0.87 22.59 -22.59
C LYS A 136 1.46 22.53 -21.19
N THR A 137 1.44 23.67 -20.48
CA THR A 137 1.86 23.72 -19.07
C THR A 137 0.66 24.07 -18.19
N ALA A 138 0.44 23.29 -17.14
CA ALA A 138 -0.57 23.54 -16.13
C ALA A 138 -0.11 22.98 -14.78
N GLY A 139 -0.42 23.65 -13.68
CA GLY A 139 -0.12 23.22 -12.32
C GLY A 139 1.38 22.92 -12.08
N GLY A 140 2.27 23.54 -12.83
CA GLY A 140 3.73 23.32 -12.72
C GLY A 140 4.26 22.09 -13.45
N LEU A 141 3.42 21.32 -14.14
CA LEU A 141 3.81 20.22 -15.02
C LEU A 141 3.69 20.62 -16.49
N THR A 142 4.59 20.08 -17.32
CA THR A 142 4.47 20.16 -18.76
C THR A 142 3.93 18.85 -19.32
N TYR A 143 2.87 18.96 -20.09
CA TYR A 143 2.15 17.85 -20.71
C TYR A 143 2.47 17.82 -22.19
N TYR A 144 2.71 16.65 -22.74
CA TYR A 144 3.06 16.40 -24.13
C TYR A 144 2.02 15.47 -24.77
N LYS A 145 1.69 15.70 -26.03
CA LYS A 145 0.69 14.93 -26.74
C LYS A 145 1.25 13.60 -27.23
N GLY A 146 0.56 12.52 -26.97
CA GLY A 146 0.86 11.18 -27.49
C GLY A 146 0.15 10.86 -28.79
N SER A 147 0.69 9.93 -29.58
CA SER A 147 0.08 9.42 -30.82
C SER A 147 -1.23 8.65 -30.57
N ASP A 148 -1.54 8.30 -29.33
CA ASP A 148 -2.80 7.71 -28.86
C ASP A 148 -3.80 8.74 -28.37
N ASP A 149 -3.59 10.02 -28.69
CA ASP A 149 -4.39 11.15 -28.26
C ASP A 149 -4.38 11.46 -26.75
N ALA A 150 -3.61 10.71 -25.94
CA ALA A 150 -3.46 11.00 -24.52
C ALA A 150 -2.43 12.09 -24.23
N TRP A 151 -2.48 12.63 -23.02
CA TRP A 151 -1.44 13.50 -22.50
C TRP A 151 -0.45 12.72 -21.64
N TYR A 152 0.82 13.13 -21.70
CA TYR A 152 1.93 12.51 -21.00
C TYR A 152 2.74 13.55 -20.26
N VAL A 153 3.25 13.21 -19.08
CA VAL A 153 4.23 14.01 -18.33
C VAL A 153 5.58 13.34 -18.44
N LYS A 154 6.61 14.15 -18.70
CA LYS A 154 8.01 13.73 -18.75
C LYS A 154 8.61 13.84 -17.35
N GLN A 155 9.08 12.72 -16.80
CA GLN A 155 9.66 12.65 -15.47
C GLN A 155 11.08 12.07 -15.55
N TYR A 156 12.01 12.72 -14.84
CA TYR A 156 13.33 12.18 -14.61
C TYR A 156 13.26 11.03 -13.62
N GLU A 157 13.83 9.88 -13.95
CA GLU A 157 13.83 8.73 -13.06
C GLU A 157 14.79 8.94 -11.90
N TYR A 158 14.28 8.80 -10.68
CA TYR A 158 15.11 8.75 -9.50
C TYR A 158 15.94 7.46 -9.52
N ALA A 159 17.26 7.57 -9.31
CA ALA A 159 18.16 6.41 -9.32
C ALA A 159 17.84 5.47 -8.17
N LYS A 160 17.48 4.22 -8.51
CA LYS A 160 17.24 3.15 -7.53
C LYS A 160 18.16 1.96 -7.76
N SER A 161 18.52 1.27 -6.70
CA SER A 161 19.30 0.02 -6.78
C SER A 161 18.40 -1.13 -7.18
N THR A 162 18.71 -1.75 -8.31
CA THR A 162 18.38 -3.09 -8.82
C THR A 162 17.04 -3.78 -8.48
N GLY A 163 16.31 -4.15 -9.54
CA GLY A 163 15.23 -5.15 -9.49
C GLY A 163 13.82 -4.59 -9.55
N GLU A 164 13.64 -3.30 -9.40
CA GLU A 164 12.34 -2.64 -9.47
C GLU A 164 11.86 -2.50 -10.92
N LYS A 165 10.55 -2.70 -11.13
CA LYS A 165 9.95 -2.66 -12.47
C LYS A 165 8.71 -1.79 -12.52
N TYR A 166 8.51 -1.16 -13.67
CA TYR A 166 7.24 -0.56 -14.05
C TYR A 166 6.19 -1.63 -14.39
N SER A 167 4.97 -1.22 -14.57
CA SER A 167 3.85 -2.12 -14.91
C SER A 167 4.05 -2.83 -16.26
N ASP A 168 4.84 -2.28 -17.18
CA ASP A 168 5.20 -2.88 -18.47
C ASP A 168 6.37 -3.89 -18.37
N GLY A 169 6.93 -4.09 -17.18
CA GLY A 169 8.07 -4.98 -16.92
C GLY A 169 9.44 -4.36 -17.14
N THR A 170 9.53 -3.12 -17.62
CA THR A 170 10.80 -2.41 -17.77
C THR A 170 11.38 -1.98 -16.41
N ALA A 171 12.72 -1.93 -16.32
CA ALA A 171 13.40 -1.59 -15.07
C ALA A 171 13.24 -0.11 -14.71
N VAL A 172 13.07 0.18 -13.41
CA VAL A 172 13.04 1.55 -12.87
C VAL A 172 14.47 2.03 -12.66
N GLY A 173 14.79 3.23 -13.16
CA GLY A 173 15.92 4.07 -12.74
C GLY A 173 17.30 3.44 -12.67
N GLN A 174 17.63 2.50 -13.54
CA GLN A 174 18.96 1.93 -13.62
C GLN A 174 19.95 2.91 -14.22
N GLY A 175 20.48 3.83 -13.41
CA GLY A 175 21.58 4.69 -13.82
C GLY A 175 21.33 6.19 -13.83
N GLY A 176 20.19 6.67 -13.35
CA GLY A 176 19.99 8.09 -12.99
C GLY A 176 20.13 9.15 -14.10
N THR A 177 19.91 8.79 -15.37
CA THR A 177 20.08 9.72 -16.49
C THR A 177 18.99 9.67 -17.54
N SER A 178 17.90 8.95 -17.28
CA SER A 178 16.84 8.82 -18.28
C SER A 178 15.55 9.52 -17.85
N TYR A 179 14.86 10.04 -18.86
CA TYR A 179 13.50 10.54 -18.72
C TYR A 179 12.54 9.48 -19.24
N LYS A 180 11.40 9.36 -18.58
CA LYS A 180 10.27 8.54 -19.02
C LYS A 180 9.03 9.41 -19.17
N TYR A 181 8.07 8.93 -19.94
CA TYR A 181 6.78 9.56 -20.11
C TYR A 181 5.71 8.72 -19.40
N PHE A 182 4.86 9.41 -18.66
CA PHE A 182 3.77 8.79 -17.89
C PHE A 182 2.44 9.33 -18.35
N LYS A 183 1.52 8.43 -18.66
CA LYS A 183 0.18 8.77 -19.13
C LYS A 183 -0.59 9.47 -18.02
N VAL A 184 -1.27 10.54 -18.38
CA VAL A 184 -2.19 11.26 -17.49
C VAL A 184 -3.54 10.54 -17.55
N GLU A 185 -4.00 10.07 -16.40
CA GLU A 185 -5.16 9.21 -16.26
C GLU A 185 -6.04 9.67 -15.11
N PRO A 186 -7.37 9.40 -15.16
CA PRO A 186 -8.27 9.70 -14.06
C PRO A 186 -7.79 9.08 -12.73
N ILE A 187 -7.81 9.87 -11.67
CA ILE A 187 -7.50 9.38 -10.33
C ILE A 187 -8.71 8.62 -9.80
N LYS A 188 -8.47 7.37 -9.36
CA LYS A 188 -9.45 6.54 -8.68
C LYS A 188 -9.38 6.77 -7.17
N TRP A 189 -10.53 7.01 -6.56
CA TRP A 189 -10.67 7.26 -5.14
C TRP A 189 -11.57 6.20 -4.51
N ARG A 190 -11.13 5.62 -3.40
CA ARG A 190 -11.97 4.79 -2.53
C ARG A 190 -12.89 5.69 -1.72
N VAL A 191 -14.17 5.40 -1.68
CA VAL A 191 -15.08 5.99 -0.69
C VAL A 191 -14.78 5.31 0.65
N VAL A 192 -14.10 6.02 1.53
CA VAL A 192 -13.67 5.53 2.85
C VAL A 192 -14.79 5.72 3.87
N SER A 193 -15.49 6.86 3.80
CA SER A 193 -16.61 7.14 4.66
C SER A 193 -17.63 8.03 3.95
N THR A 194 -18.91 7.79 4.21
CA THR A 194 -20.01 8.65 3.77
C THR A 194 -20.42 9.65 4.86
N ASN A 195 -19.76 9.63 6.02
CA ASN A 195 -20.06 10.54 7.14
C ASN A 195 -18.79 10.99 7.87
N TYR A 196 -17.91 11.69 7.17
CA TYR A 196 -16.76 12.37 7.77
C TYR A 196 -17.15 13.82 8.09
N GLY A 197 -17.69 14.05 9.28
CA GLY A 197 -18.23 15.38 9.63
C GLY A 197 -19.34 15.85 8.69
N GLY A 198 -20.22 14.96 8.24
CA GLY A 198 -21.29 15.24 7.30
C GLY A 198 -20.87 15.23 5.82
N LYS A 199 -19.62 14.92 5.50
CA LYS A 199 -19.04 14.88 4.16
C LYS A 199 -18.69 13.44 3.77
N LYS A 200 -18.49 13.19 2.49
CA LYS A 200 -17.91 11.94 1.98
C LYS A 200 -16.39 12.04 1.95
N LEU A 201 -15.71 11.14 2.68
CA LEU A 201 -14.24 11.03 2.68
C LEU A 201 -13.78 10.09 1.57
N LEU A 202 -12.90 10.58 0.74
CA LEU A 202 -12.25 9.85 -0.34
C LEU A 202 -10.75 9.71 -0.05
N MET A 203 -10.18 8.56 -0.39
CA MET A 203 -8.73 8.30 -0.34
C MET A 203 -8.26 7.75 -1.68
N ALA A 204 -7.14 8.20 -2.20
CA ALA A 204 -6.58 7.66 -3.43
C ALA A 204 -6.39 6.13 -3.36
N ASN A 205 -6.78 5.42 -4.44
CA ASN A 205 -6.74 3.96 -4.49
C ASN A 205 -5.33 3.39 -4.71
N GLN A 206 -4.35 4.26 -4.88
CA GLN A 206 -2.93 3.92 -5.02
C GLN A 206 -2.04 5.08 -4.55
N VAL A 207 -0.75 4.79 -4.36
CA VAL A 207 0.25 5.82 -4.13
C VAL A 207 0.51 6.57 -5.43
N LEU A 208 0.29 7.89 -5.44
CA LEU A 208 0.31 8.71 -6.66
C LEU A 208 1.64 9.43 -6.89
N SER A 209 2.37 9.75 -5.83
CA SER A 209 3.61 10.53 -5.91
C SER A 209 4.52 10.22 -4.71
N MET A 210 5.67 10.86 -4.70
CA MET A 210 6.57 10.93 -3.56
C MET A 210 6.79 12.40 -3.18
N CYS A 211 6.75 12.68 -1.89
CA CYS A 211 7.17 13.96 -1.33
C CYS A 211 7.68 13.70 0.09
N GLU A 212 8.83 14.24 0.42
CA GLU A 212 9.31 14.20 1.80
C GLU A 212 8.33 14.90 2.73
N TYR A 213 8.17 14.37 3.95
CA TYR A 213 7.34 15.03 4.95
C TYR A 213 7.89 16.40 5.33
N TYR A 214 9.20 16.43 5.52
CA TYR A 214 10.03 17.60 5.76
C TYR A 214 11.43 17.32 5.21
N ASP A 215 12.19 18.31 4.78
CA ASP A 215 13.48 18.08 4.13
C ASP A 215 14.70 18.13 5.06
N THR A 216 14.48 18.32 6.36
CA THR A 216 15.50 18.23 7.41
C THR A 216 14.98 17.49 8.64
N LYS A 217 15.90 16.96 9.44
CA LYS A 217 15.63 16.34 10.72
C LYS A 217 15.64 17.32 11.90
N GLU A 218 16.21 18.49 11.68
CA GLU A 218 16.45 19.50 12.71
C GLU A 218 15.39 20.59 12.67
N GLU A 219 15.18 21.25 13.79
CA GLU A 219 14.38 22.47 13.81
C GLU A 219 15.14 23.56 13.06
N ASP A 220 14.55 24.03 11.99
CA ASP A 220 15.06 25.15 11.20
C ASP A 220 14.26 26.43 11.44
N ARG A 221 13.22 26.34 12.29
CA ARG A 221 12.38 27.45 12.73
C ARG A 221 12.12 27.35 14.22
N GLU A 222 12.11 28.49 14.92
CA GLU A 222 11.89 28.54 16.35
C GLU A 222 10.54 27.90 16.73
N ASN A 223 10.59 26.91 17.64
CA ASN A 223 9.44 26.16 18.15
C ASN A 223 8.60 25.40 17.09
N ILE A 224 9.13 25.15 15.91
CA ILE A 224 8.46 24.34 14.89
C ILE A 224 9.22 23.03 14.68
N HIS A 225 8.62 21.93 15.09
CA HIS A 225 9.21 20.62 14.90
C HIS A 225 9.04 20.13 13.45
N PRO A 226 10.05 19.46 12.87
CA PRO A 226 9.99 18.92 11.51
C PRO A 226 8.83 17.95 11.25
N ASN A 227 8.29 17.29 12.28
CA ASN A 227 7.11 16.42 12.17
C ASN A 227 5.76 17.14 12.40
N ASN A 228 5.76 18.47 12.41
CA ASN A 228 4.55 19.29 12.47
C ASN A 228 3.84 19.28 11.11
N TYR A 229 2.65 18.70 11.04
CA TYR A 229 1.91 18.57 9.77
C TYR A 229 1.53 19.93 9.17
N LYS A 230 1.12 20.90 10.00
CA LYS A 230 0.71 22.23 9.52
C LYS A 230 1.81 22.91 8.71
N GLU A 231 3.06 22.71 9.10
CA GLU A 231 4.25 23.33 8.51
C GLU A 231 5.02 22.38 7.59
N SER A 232 4.48 21.20 7.29
CA SER A 232 5.17 20.16 6.53
C SER A 232 5.25 20.47 5.04
N LYS A 233 6.34 20.00 4.41
CA LYS A 233 6.55 20.08 2.96
C LYS A 233 5.45 19.32 2.20
N VAL A 234 5.05 18.14 2.69
CA VAL A 234 4.01 17.34 2.04
C VAL A 234 2.65 18.04 2.07
N ARG A 235 2.27 18.73 3.14
CA ARG A 235 1.04 19.53 3.16
C ARG A 235 1.09 20.68 2.16
N ALA A 236 2.23 21.38 2.09
CA ALA A 236 2.45 22.44 1.12
C ALA A 236 2.36 21.92 -0.33
N PHE A 237 2.98 20.79 -0.61
CA PHE A 237 2.86 20.09 -1.90
C PHE A 237 1.39 19.72 -2.22
N LEU A 238 0.67 19.13 -1.26
CA LEU A 238 -0.72 18.70 -1.48
C LEU A 238 -1.65 19.86 -1.83
N ASN A 239 -1.50 21.02 -1.18
CA ASN A 239 -2.44 22.14 -1.30
C ASN A 239 -1.90 23.32 -2.12
N GLY A 240 -0.69 23.24 -2.69
CA GLY A 240 -0.08 24.32 -3.44
C GLY A 240 0.21 25.54 -2.56
N LEU A 241 0.78 25.31 -1.39
CA LEU A 241 1.12 26.35 -0.44
C LEU A 241 2.59 26.76 -0.58
N GLU A 242 2.92 27.91 0.01
CA GLU A 242 4.29 28.29 0.19
C GLU A 242 4.95 27.40 1.26
N TYR A 243 6.16 26.91 0.96
CA TYR A 243 6.98 26.15 1.89
C TYR A 243 8.29 26.90 2.12
N ASN A 244 8.38 27.59 3.24
CA ASN A 244 9.54 28.39 3.60
C ASN A 244 10.32 27.72 4.73
N LYS A 245 11.49 27.26 4.42
CA LYS A 245 12.48 26.81 5.37
C LYS A 245 13.37 28.00 5.78
N SER A 246 13.72 28.07 7.06
CA SER A 246 14.56 29.18 7.56
C SER A 246 15.90 29.27 6.82
N GLY A 247 16.18 30.42 6.25
CA GLY A 247 17.46 30.68 5.58
C GLY A 247 17.63 30.13 4.17
N THR A 248 16.62 29.51 3.57
CA THR A 248 16.66 29.03 2.18
C THR A 248 15.51 29.60 1.36
N THR A 249 15.75 29.87 0.07
CA THR A 249 14.71 30.23 -0.89
C THR A 249 14.02 28.99 -1.42
N ASP A 250 13.39 28.21 -0.52
CA ASP A 250 12.92 26.90 -0.90
C ASP A 250 11.49 26.87 -1.42
N SER A 251 11.38 26.04 -2.36
CA SER A 251 10.26 25.29 -2.92
C SER A 251 8.87 25.81 -2.59
N SER A 252 8.51 27.00 -3.08
CA SER A 252 7.11 27.36 -3.15
C SER A 252 6.39 26.38 -4.05
N PHE A 253 5.33 25.76 -3.53
CA PHE A 253 4.38 24.96 -4.32
C PHE A 253 3.21 25.80 -4.83
N LEU A 254 3.25 27.11 -4.67
CA LEU A 254 2.26 28.03 -5.20
C LEU A 254 2.03 27.78 -6.69
N ALA A 255 0.78 27.56 -7.08
CA ALA A 255 0.33 27.26 -8.44
C ALA A 255 0.92 25.98 -9.07
N LYS A 256 1.64 25.14 -8.32
CA LYS A 256 2.27 23.91 -8.83
C LYS A 256 2.25 22.72 -7.84
N GLY A 257 1.37 22.75 -6.86
CA GLY A 257 1.13 21.62 -5.96
C GLY A 257 0.23 20.54 -6.59
N PHE A 258 0.02 19.46 -5.86
CA PHE A 258 -0.88 18.39 -6.30
C PHE A 258 -2.28 18.90 -6.64
N LEU A 259 -2.83 19.79 -5.79
CA LEU A 259 -4.14 20.41 -6.02
C LEU A 259 -4.25 21.11 -7.38
N GLN A 260 -3.21 21.83 -7.81
CA GLN A 260 -3.19 22.57 -9.07
C GLN A 260 -2.86 21.70 -10.28
N THR A 261 -2.17 20.58 -10.06
CA THR A 261 -1.79 19.65 -11.14
C THR A 261 -2.84 18.61 -11.43
N ALA A 262 -3.57 18.17 -10.41
CA ALA A 262 -4.48 17.03 -10.51
C ALA A 262 -5.93 17.40 -10.82
N PHE A 263 -6.35 18.66 -10.60
CA PHE A 263 -7.76 19.02 -10.64
C PHE A 263 -8.02 20.22 -11.56
N SER A 264 -9.06 20.08 -12.38
CA SER A 264 -9.63 21.17 -13.13
C SER A 264 -10.40 22.15 -12.23
N ALA A 265 -10.77 23.32 -12.74
CA ALA A 265 -11.60 24.27 -11.99
C ALA A 265 -12.96 23.68 -11.57
N SER A 266 -13.54 22.83 -12.40
CA SER A 266 -14.80 22.12 -12.08
C SER A 266 -14.60 21.08 -10.98
N ASP A 267 -13.48 20.34 -11.00
CA ASP A 267 -13.16 19.37 -9.93
C ASP A 267 -12.96 20.09 -8.60
N LEU A 268 -12.18 21.20 -8.61
CA LEU A 268 -11.91 22.01 -7.43
C LEU A 268 -13.18 22.57 -6.77
N ALA A 269 -14.23 22.86 -7.55
CA ALA A 269 -15.51 23.30 -7.04
C ALA A 269 -16.26 22.21 -6.26
N SER A 270 -15.98 20.93 -6.53
CA SER A 270 -16.58 19.80 -5.82
C SER A 270 -15.79 19.37 -4.57
N ILE A 271 -14.52 19.76 -4.45
CA ILE A 271 -13.66 19.44 -3.32
C ILE A 271 -13.87 20.46 -2.20
N LEU A 272 -14.28 19.96 -1.04
CA LEU A 272 -14.62 20.78 0.11
C LEU A 272 -13.40 21.16 0.94
N ASP A 273 -13.38 22.40 1.41
CA ASP A 273 -12.49 22.78 2.50
C ASP A 273 -12.86 21.99 3.75
N THR A 274 -11.87 21.32 4.32
CA THR A 274 -12.06 20.37 5.41
C THR A 274 -11.16 20.74 6.59
N THR A 275 -11.77 20.87 7.77
CA THR A 275 -10.98 20.98 9.01
C THR A 275 -10.33 19.64 9.29
N VAL A 276 -9.01 19.60 9.24
CA VAL A 276 -8.17 18.43 9.47
C VAL A 276 -7.72 18.44 10.93
N ASP A 277 -8.13 17.42 11.68
CA ASP A 277 -7.77 17.25 13.09
C ASP A 277 -6.32 16.82 13.22
N ASN A 278 -5.46 17.72 13.72
CA ASN A 278 -4.05 17.49 14.00
C ASN A 278 -3.75 17.44 15.50
N SER A 279 -4.80 17.35 16.34
CA SER A 279 -4.66 17.26 17.79
C SER A 279 -3.99 15.94 18.21
N GLU A 280 -3.56 15.88 19.46
CA GLU A 280 -2.98 14.66 20.04
C GLU A 280 -3.91 13.45 19.90
N SER A 281 -5.23 13.65 20.00
CA SER A 281 -6.22 12.59 19.85
C SER A 281 -6.22 11.95 18.45
N SER A 282 -5.80 12.68 17.41
CA SER A 282 -5.67 12.16 16.03
C SER A 282 -4.46 11.24 15.85
N THR A 283 -3.52 11.29 16.78
CA THR A 283 -2.27 10.52 16.76
C THR A 283 -2.36 9.20 17.55
N ALA A 284 -3.53 8.90 18.11
CA ALA A 284 -3.78 7.72 18.94
C ALA A 284 -4.69 6.70 18.24
N CYS A 285 -4.56 5.45 18.64
CA CYS A 285 -5.48 4.36 18.31
C CYS A 285 -5.40 3.28 19.40
N PRO A 286 -6.28 2.27 19.41
CA PRO A 286 -6.16 1.16 20.36
C PRO A 286 -4.75 0.55 20.34
N GLY A 287 -4.10 0.53 21.51
CA GLY A 287 -2.71 0.05 21.67
C GLY A 287 -1.62 1.08 21.36
N VAL A 288 -1.96 2.32 20.97
CA VAL A 288 -1.00 3.39 20.72
C VAL A 288 -1.45 4.66 21.44
N SER A 289 -0.64 5.13 22.38
CA SER A 289 -0.88 6.38 23.10
C SER A 289 -0.76 7.62 22.20
N PRO A 290 -1.41 8.73 22.54
CA PRO A 290 -1.26 10.00 21.85
C PRO A 290 0.21 10.46 21.83
N ALA A 291 0.62 11.12 20.75
CA ALA A 291 1.95 11.73 20.63
C ALA A 291 2.00 13.07 21.36
N THR A 292 2.21 13.02 22.67
CA THR A 292 2.20 14.19 23.56
C THR A 292 3.27 15.21 23.14
N GLY A 293 2.87 16.48 23.03
CA GLY A 293 3.76 17.59 22.67
C GLY A 293 4.23 17.60 21.21
N SER A 294 3.74 16.68 20.38
CA SER A 294 4.08 16.62 18.94
C SER A 294 2.92 17.01 18.03
N ALA A 295 1.74 17.23 18.57
CA ALA A 295 0.57 17.71 17.85
C ALA A 295 0.75 19.16 17.38
N CYS A 296 -0.06 19.57 16.41
CA CYS A 296 -0.13 20.94 15.94
C CYS A 296 -1.58 21.42 15.85
N GLU A 297 -1.75 22.69 15.53
CA GLU A 297 -3.07 23.25 15.30
C GLU A 297 -3.78 22.56 14.13
N ASN A 298 -5.10 22.47 14.21
CA ASN A 298 -5.91 22.00 13.11
C ASN A 298 -5.72 22.88 11.87
N THR A 299 -5.76 22.27 10.70
CA THR A 299 -5.65 22.97 9.43
C THR A 299 -6.96 22.92 8.66
N THR A 300 -7.14 23.84 7.73
CA THR A 300 -8.22 23.77 6.73
C THR A 300 -7.58 23.47 5.40
N ASP A 301 -7.82 22.29 4.88
CA ASP A 301 -7.20 21.78 3.66
C ASP A 301 -8.24 21.18 2.70
N LYS A 302 -7.99 21.27 1.40
CA LYS A 302 -8.75 20.53 0.39
C LYS A 302 -8.21 19.11 0.24
N ILE A 303 -6.90 18.95 0.30
CA ILE A 303 -6.21 17.66 0.17
C ILE A 303 -5.35 17.43 1.41
N PHE A 304 -5.44 16.25 2.01
CA PHE A 304 -4.70 15.93 3.24
C PHE A 304 -4.26 14.47 3.26
N LEU A 305 -3.39 14.11 4.19
CA LEU A 305 -3.06 12.73 4.51
C LEU A 305 -3.96 12.23 5.63
N LEU A 306 -4.24 10.92 5.67
CA LEU A 306 -4.92 10.33 6.83
C LEU A 306 -4.05 10.40 8.09
N SER A 307 -4.69 10.55 9.26
CA SER A 307 -4.06 10.37 10.57
C SER A 307 -3.94 8.90 10.94
N LEU A 308 -3.21 8.61 12.02
CA LEU A 308 -3.18 7.28 12.64
C LEU A 308 -4.59 6.82 13.04
N LYS A 309 -5.35 7.70 13.70
CA LYS A 309 -6.72 7.42 14.12
C LYS A 309 -7.62 7.02 12.94
N GLU A 310 -7.57 7.78 11.85
CA GLU A 310 -8.36 7.49 10.65
C GLU A 310 -7.89 6.24 9.93
N ALA A 311 -6.59 6.02 9.80
CA ALA A 311 -6.02 4.86 9.11
C ALA A 311 -6.15 3.55 9.94
N THR A 312 -6.72 3.60 11.13
CA THR A 312 -7.02 2.43 11.98
C THR A 312 -8.50 2.32 12.34
N ASP A 313 -9.34 3.18 11.78
CA ASP A 313 -10.78 3.17 12.04
C ASP A 313 -11.45 2.00 11.28
N SER A 314 -12.01 1.07 12.04
CA SER A 314 -12.70 -0.09 11.47
C SER A 314 -13.98 0.29 10.71
N SER A 315 -14.61 1.42 11.04
CA SER A 315 -15.77 1.94 10.30
C SER A 315 -15.39 2.42 8.90
N TYR A 316 -14.10 2.71 8.67
CA TYR A 316 -13.52 3.04 7.37
C TYR A 316 -12.97 1.81 6.64
N GLY A 317 -13.16 0.63 7.21
CA GLY A 317 -12.66 -0.63 6.65
C GLY A 317 -11.17 -0.87 6.89
N PHE A 318 -10.51 -0.11 7.77
CA PHE A 318 -9.12 -0.33 8.12
C PHE A 318 -8.97 -1.28 9.31
N PRO A 319 -7.98 -2.19 9.28
CA PRO A 319 -7.70 -3.06 10.42
C PRO A 319 -6.92 -2.31 11.53
N ALA A 320 -6.72 -2.97 12.68
CA ALA A 320 -5.86 -2.47 13.76
C ALA A 320 -4.44 -2.12 13.25
N HIS A 321 -3.73 -1.21 13.93
CA HIS A 321 -2.44 -0.67 13.48
C HIS A 321 -1.37 -1.73 13.22
N ASP A 322 -1.35 -2.81 14.00
CA ASP A 322 -0.39 -3.91 13.96
C ASP A 322 -0.87 -5.12 13.13
N ALA A 323 -2.04 -5.03 12.49
CA ALA A 323 -2.57 -6.12 11.67
C ALA A 323 -1.58 -6.50 10.55
N GLY A 324 -1.40 -7.81 10.38
CA GLY A 324 -0.54 -8.37 9.34
C GLY A 324 -1.05 -8.14 7.92
N SER A 325 -0.31 -8.65 6.93
CA SER A 325 -0.55 -8.39 5.51
C SER A 325 -1.83 -8.97 4.91
N MET A 326 -2.38 -10.03 5.50
CA MET A 326 -3.59 -10.68 4.97
C MET A 326 -4.83 -9.81 5.22
N GLY A 327 -5.60 -9.56 4.16
CA GLY A 327 -6.81 -8.74 4.23
C GLY A 327 -6.59 -7.28 4.60
N ASN A 328 -5.35 -6.79 4.59
CA ASN A 328 -5.04 -5.44 5.03
C ASN A 328 -5.31 -4.40 3.93
N THR A 329 -6.36 -3.63 4.13
CA THR A 329 -6.83 -2.61 3.18
C THR A 329 -5.90 -1.40 3.03
N ARG A 330 -4.86 -1.28 3.90
CA ARG A 330 -3.80 -0.28 3.79
C ARG A 330 -2.68 -0.68 2.83
N ILE A 331 -2.67 -1.91 2.32
CA ILE A 331 -1.72 -2.33 1.30
C ILE A 331 -2.09 -1.65 -0.02
N LEU A 332 -1.27 -0.71 -0.46
CA LEU A 332 -1.45 0.05 -1.69
C LEU A 332 -0.29 -0.20 -2.65
N LYS A 333 -0.59 -0.27 -3.93
CA LYS A 333 0.42 -0.27 -4.98
C LYS A 333 0.77 1.16 -5.38
N SER A 334 1.97 1.39 -5.86
CA SER A 334 2.36 2.67 -6.45
C SER A 334 2.04 2.74 -7.94
N SER A 335 1.67 3.93 -8.40
CA SER A 335 1.68 4.22 -9.82
C SER A 335 3.12 4.15 -10.36
N ASP A 336 3.27 3.93 -11.66
CA ASP A 336 4.60 3.95 -12.30
C ASP A 336 5.26 5.33 -12.17
N TYR A 337 4.46 6.40 -12.21
CA TYR A 337 4.96 7.75 -11.99
C TYR A 337 5.53 7.92 -10.57
N ALA A 338 4.84 7.41 -9.54
CA ALA A 338 5.35 7.45 -8.17
C ALA A 338 6.67 6.67 -8.02
N LYS A 339 6.81 5.53 -8.72
CA LYS A 339 8.07 4.78 -8.78
C LYS A 339 9.19 5.62 -9.39
N ALA A 340 8.93 6.30 -10.51
CA ALA A 340 9.90 7.21 -11.13
C ALA A 340 10.30 8.38 -10.22
N CYS A 341 9.37 8.88 -9.40
CA CYS A 341 9.63 9.92 -8.40
C CYS A 341 10.48 9.41 -7.21
N GLY A 342 10.72 8.11 -7.10
CA GLY A 342 11.60 7.55 -6.08
C GLY A 342 10.91 6.95 -4.87
N VAL A 343 9.59 6.67 -4.94
CA VAL A 343 8.89 6.01 -3.85
C VAL A 343 9.47 4.64 -3.56
N ASP A 344 9.49 4.26 -2.29
CA ASP A 344 9.97 2.94 -1.85
C ASP A 344 8.84 1.91 -1.92
N TYR A 345 9.06 0.82 -2.65
CA TYR A 345 8.08 -0.25 -2.83
C TYR A 345 8.78 -1.63 -2.87
N PRO A 346 8.06 -2.72 -2.52
CA PRO A 346 8.65 -4.04 -2.44
C PRO A 346 9.01 -4.59 -3.84
N LEU A 347 10.10 -5.35 -3.90
CA LEU A 347 10.59 -5.99 -5.14
C LEU A 347 9.70 -7.13 -5.64
N THR A 348 8.83 -7.65 -4.77
CA THR A 348 7.92 -8.74 -5.10
C THR A 348 6.53 -8.19 -5.42
N ASP A 349 6.04 -8.45 -6.61
CA ASP A 349 4.64 -8.16 -6.97
C ASP A 349 3.70 -9.21 -6.35
N SER A 350 3.49 -9.09 -5.05
CA SER A 350 2.61 -9.93 -4.26
C SER A 350 1.50 -9.08 -3.65
N GLU A 351 0.29 -9.62 -3.55
CA GLU A 351 -0.81 -8.96 -2.83
C GLU A 351 -0.55 -8.79 -1.34
N ARG A 352 0.50 -9.44 -0.83
CA ARG A 352 0.90 -9.36 0.59
C ARG A 352 1.71 -8.11 0.92
N TYR A 353 2.25 -7.43 -0.09
CA TYR A 353 3.13 -6.28 0.09
C TYR A 353 2.70 -5.12 -0.80
N GLY A 354 2.79 -3.93 -0.24
CA GLY A 354 2.49 -2.68 -0.91
C GLY A 354 3.62 -1.67 -0.76
N THR A 355 3.38 -0.49 -1.25
CA THR A 355 4.28 0.66 -1.12
C THR A 355 4.19 1.23 0.29
N ILE A 356 5.31 1.67 0.84
CA ILE A 356 5.35 2.43 2.10
C ILE A 356 4.78 3.82 1.83
N TRP A 357 3.81 4.27 2.62
CA TRP A 357 3.22 5.59 2.49
C TRP A 357 3.00 6.27 3.84
N GLN A 358 3.06 7.60 3.83
CA GLN A 358 3.06 8.41 5.04
C GLN A 358 1.66 8.80 5.50
N LEU A 359 1.50 8.90 6.83
CA LEU A 359 0.37 9.49 7.50
C LEU A 359 0.73 10.91 7.96
N ARG A 360 -0.28 11.73 8.31
CA ARG A 360 0.00 13.06 8.86
C ARG A 360 0.39 13.06 10.34
N SER A 361 0.18 11.94 11.05
CA SER A 361 0.41 11.86 12.50
C SER A 361 1.89 11.84 12.84
N PRO A 362 2.38 12.76 13.68
CA PRO A 362 3.70 12.69 14.26
C PRO A 362 3.81 11.50 15.21
N VAL A 363 5.04 11.14 15.54
CA VAL A 363 5.38 10.25 16.65
C VAL A 363 5.82 11.10 17.83
N GLU A 364 5.49 10.65 19.05
CA GLU A 364 5.97 11.28 20.25
C GLU A 364 7.50 11.37 20.25
N ASN A 365 8.01 12.54 20.57
CA ASN A 365 9.44 12.77 20.68
C ASN A 365 9.93 12.31 22.06
N THR A 366 10.17 11.00 22.22
CA THR A 366 10.53 10.37 23.49
C THR A 366 11.99 10.54 23.90
N SER A 367 12.82 11.12 23.04
CA SER A 367 14.26 11.21 23.32
C SER A 367 14.63 12.56 23.90
N LEU A 368 14.97 12.55 25.19
CA LEU A 368 15.72 13.65 25.84
C LEU A 368 17.21 13.66 25.43
N GLN A 369 17.64 12.74 24.55
CA GLN A 369 19.00 12.66 24.05
C GLN A 369 19.13 13.51 22.78
N VAL A 370 20.22 14.20 22.66
CA VAL A 370 20.61 14.96 21.46
C VAL A 370 21.34 14.02 20.49
N PRO A 371 20.98 13.97 19.19
CA PRO A 371 19.93 14.76 18.53
C PRO A 371 18.52 14.22 18.79
N ARG A 372 17.54 15.12 18.81
CA ARG A 372 16.11 14.77 18.92
C ARG A 372 15.66 14.07 17.65
N TYR A 373 15.02 12.91 17.80
CA TYR A 373 14.48 12.17 16.67
C TYR A 373 13.05 12.58 16.39
N TYR A 374 12.84 13.35 15.35
CA TYR A 374 11.49 13.64 14.85
C TYR A 374 11.03 12.51 13.95
N GLY A 375 9.82 12.01 14.17
CA GLY A 375 9.28 10.91 13.41
C GLY A 375 7.82 11.13 13.04
N VAL A 376 7.38 10.37 12.04
CA VAL A 376 6.00 10.32 11.57
C VAL A 376 5.52 8.87 11.51
N ARG A 377 4.19 8.69 11.54
CA ARG A 377 3.58 7.40 11.32
C ARG A 377 3.53 7.09 9.82
N MET A 378 3.80 5.85 9.48
CA MET A 378 3.74 5.36 8.11
C MET A 378 3.06 3.99 8.05
N CYS A 379 2.34 3.75 6.99
CA CYS A 379 1.89 2.41 6.62
C CYS A 379 3.03 1.71 5.89
N GLY A 380 3.51 0.61 6.46
CA GLY A 380 4.56 -0.19 5.88
C GLY A 380 4.08 -1.04 4.70
N ASP A 381 4.99 -1.75 4.09
CA ASP A 381 4.74 -2.64 2.95
C ASP A 381 3.71 -3.75 3.26
N THR A 382 3.65 -4.23 4.49
CA THR A 382 2.66 -5.20 4.96
C THR A 382 1.35 -4.57 5.44
N GLY A 383 1.20 -3.25 5.33
CA GLY A 383 0.06 -2.49 5.84
C GLY A 383 0.07 -2.27 7.36
N LYS A 384 1.05 -2.77 8.10
CA LYS A 384 1.25 -2.41 9.51
C LYS A 384 1.67 -0.96 9.61
N ILE A 385 1.17 -0.28 10.63
CA ILE A 385 1.60 1.10 10.88
C ILE A 385 2.80 1.08 11.84
N HIS A 386 3.85 1.75 11.46
CA HIS A 386 5.06 1.91 12.25
C HIS A 386 5.50 3.37 12.32
N SER A 387 6.48 3.64 13.18
CA SER A 387 7.13 4.94 13.29
C SER A 387 8.37 4.94 12.42
N ALA A 388 8.61 6.05 11.72
CA ALA A 388 9.87 6.28 11.03
C ALA A 388 10.42 7.64 11.39
N THR A 389 11.73 7.74 11.61
CA THR A 389 12.40 9.03 11.74
C THR A 389 12.47 9.71 10.37
N LEU A 390 12.38 11.02 10.32
CA LEU A 390 12.42 11.78 9.06
C LEU A 390 13.72 11.59 8.27
N GLU A 391 14.78 11.14 8.94
CA GLU A 391 16.06 10.81 8.31
C GLU A 391 16.13 9.41 7.71
N SER A 392 15.23 8.53 8.13
CA SER A 392 15.28 7.16 7.60
C SER A 392 15.06 7.17 6.09
N PRO A 393 15.75 6.31 5.33
CA PRO A 393 15.52 6.20 3.88
C PRO A 393 14.03 5.98 3.55
N GLY A 394 13.32 5.19 4.35
CA GLY A 394 11.90 4.96 4.17
C GLY A 394 11.02 6.21 4.35
N ALA A 395 11.37 7.12 5.26
CA ALA A 395 10.62 8.37 5.41
C ALA A 395 10.89 9.35 4.26
N LYS A 396 12.11 9.37 3.72
CA LYS A 396 12.48 10.22 2.57
C LYS A 396 11.87 9.76 1.26
N SER A 397 11.58 8.47 1.13
CA SER A 397 10.99 7.84 -0.05
C SER A 397 9.55 7.34 0.16
N ALA A 398 8.90 7.77 1.24
CA ALA A 398 7.52 7.39 1.53
C ALA A 398 6.55 7.99 0.50
N GLY A 399 5.61 7.16 0.08
CA GLY A 399 4.61 7.54 -0.90
C GLY A 399 3.57 8.49 -0.34
N VAL A 400 2.96 9.25 -1.24
CA VAL A 400 1.85 10.15 -0.96
C VAL A 400 0.54 9.50 -1.39
N VAL A 401 -0.37 9.33 -0.43
CA VAL A 401 -1.74 8.87 -0.63
C VAL A 401 -2.68 9.98 -0.22
N PRO A 402 -3.12 10.82 -1.16
CA PRO A 402 -3.99 11.93 -0.85
C PRO A 402 -5.37 11.46 -0.38
N ALA A 403 -5.98 12.23 0.52
CA ALA A 403 -7.39 12.16 0.88
C ALA A 403 -8.06 13.52 0.68
N LEU A 404 -9.36 13.52 0.44
CA LEU A 404 -10.17 14.72 0.25
C LEU A 404 -11.63 14.47 0.65
N CYS A 405 -12.40 15.56 0.81
CA CYS A 405 -13.82 15.46 1.07
C CYS A 405 -14.64 16.09 -0.06
N VAL A 406 -15.76 15.44 -0.37
CA VAL A 406 -16.79 15.95 -1.30
C VAL A 406 -18.17 15.92 -0.63
N ASN A 407 -19.17 16.51 -1.26
CA ASN A 407 -20.57 16.37 -0.82
C ASN A 407 -21.03 14.90 -0.93
N ASN A 408 -22.02 14.55 -0.11
CA ASN A 408 -22.64 13.23 -0.14
C ASN A 408 -23.46 13.00 -1.41
#